data_631cd9f6f5e622f782ea6a59d993a94f
#
_entry.id   631cd9f6f5e622f782ea6a59d993a94f
#
_cell.length_a   1.000
_cell.length_b   1.000
_cell.length_c   1.000
_cell.angle_alpha   90.00
_cell.angle_beta   90.00
_cell.angle_gamma   90.00
#
_symmetry.space_group_name_H-M   'P 1'
#
loop_
_entity.id
_entity.type
_entity.pdbx_description
1 polymer ?
#
loop_
_entity_poly.entity_id
_entity_poly.type
_entity_poly.pdbx_seq_one_letter_code
_entity_poly.pdbx_strand_id
1 'polypeptide(L)'
;MEVTDKLVINGSGSSKGGRFHTVEINGSGTVSGDVECTSLLFNGSGKTDGHVKTQTLTISGSGKISGSAEAESIRINGTGVIKGDVKTERLNVAGFSSFGGGVKADDIFISGKAGIEGDCETETFRSEGKCKIGGLLNADEVSIKLTAGESHVKEIGCRHLKVMSRKSVLTRFKLMPAPVLTAELIEGDIIELADTNAKTVRGNHVRIGAGCTIGTVEYSGDFTCDPSALVNKVVKR
;
A
#
# COMPACT_ATOMS: atom_id res chain seq x y z
N MET A 1 19.91 -29.51 -3.18
CA MET A 1 18.67 -29.66 -2.39
C MET A 1 17.60 -30.16 -3.33
N GLU A 2 16.94 -31.27 -3.01
CA GLU A 2 15.89 -31.88 -3.83
C GLU A 2 14.66 -30.96 -3.86
N VAL A 3 14.09 -30.71 -5.04
CA VAL A 3 12.84 -29.94 -5.19
C VAL A 3 11.69 -30.91 -4.99
N THR A 4 10.90 -30.69 -3.95
CA THR A 4 9.66 -31.45 -3.73
C THR A 4 8.54 -30.86 -4.58
N ASP A 5 7.83 -31.70 -5.33
CA ASP A 5 6.89 -31.23 -6.35
C ASP A 5 5.75 -30.39 -5.73
N LYS A 6 5.14 -30.86 -4.64
CA LYS A 6 4.01 -30.15 -4.01
C LYS A 6 3.95 -30.36 -2.49
N LEU A 7 3.72 -29.26 -1.76
CA LEU A 7 3.34 -29.28 -0.34
C LEU A 7 1.88 -28.84 -0.21
N VAL A 8 1.02 -29.70 0.34
CA VAL A 8 -0.40 -29.38 0.57
C VAL A 8 -0.78 -29.65 2.02
N ILE A 9 -1.38 -28.65 2.68
CA ILE A 9 -1.93 -28.77 4.04
C ILE A 9 -3.44 -28.53 3.94
N ASN A 10 -4.26 -29.61 3.96
CA ASN A 10 -5.73 -29.53 3.86
C ASN A 10 -6.44 -29.46 5.22
N GLY A 11 -5.83 -29.90 6.29
CA GLY A 11 -6.36 -29.86 7.66
C GLY A 11 -5.48 -28.99 8.55
N SER A 12 -5.30 -29.41 9.80
CA SER A 12 -4.35 -28.79 10.71
C SER A 12 -3.02 -29.53 10.62
N GLY A 13 -1.94 -28.81 10.36
CA GLY A 13 -0.65 -29.44 10.20
C GLY A 13 0.53 -28.49 10.14
N SER A 14 1.73 -29.06 10.20
CA SER A 14 2.96 -28.32 10.03
C SER A 14 3.91 -29.04 9.09
N SER A 15 4.75 -28.32 8.42
CA SER A 15 5.83 -28.79 7.56
C SER A 15 7.08 -27.99 7.79
N LYS A 16 8.22 -28.54 7.40
CA LYS A 16 9.45 -27.78 7.28
C LYS A 16 9.44 -26.97 5.98
N GLY A 17 10.11 -25.84 5.99
CA GLY A 17 10.41 -25.08 4.78
C GLY A 17 11.31 -25.85 3.83
N GLY A 18 11.56 -25.29 2.68
CA GLY A 18 12.39 -25.89 1.64
C GLY A 18 12.02 -25.38 0.26
N ARG A 19 12.40 -26.17 -0.77
CA ARG A 19 12.10 -25.87 -2.17
C ARG A 19 10.97 -26.74 -2.67
N PHE A 20 9.94 -26.08 -3.22
CA PHE A 20 8.74 -26.72 -3.73
C PHE A 20 8.40 -26.16 -5.11
N HIS A 21 7.65 -26.89 -5.92
CA HIS A 21 6.99 -26.30 -7.06
C HIS A 21 5.77 -25.49 -6.59
N THR A 22 4.92 -26.11 -5.77
CA THR A 22 3.71 -25.44 -5.25
C THR A 22 3.56 -25.69 -3.74
N VAL A 23 3.15 -24.66 -3.02
CA VAL A 23 2.76 -24.74 -1.61
C VAL A 23 1.31 -24.26 -1.47
N GLU A 24 0.43 -25.10 -0.97
CA GLU A 24 -0.99 -24.79 -0.74
C GLU A 24 -1.36 -25.06 0.73
N ILE A 25 -1.92 -24.04 1.39
CA ILE A 25 -2.47 -24.17 2.74
C ILE A 25 -3.97 -23.88 2.66
N ASN A 26 -4.77 -24.97 2.62
CA ASN A 26 -6.22 -24.91 2.52
C ASN A 26 -6.89 -24.97 3.91
N GLY A 27 -6.21 -25.51 4.91
CA GLY A 27 -6.66 -25.57 6.30
C GLY A 27 -5.93 -24.61 7.22
N SER A 28 -5.51 -25.08 8.40
CA SER A 28 -4.67 -24.36 9.35
C SER A 28 -3.26 -24.93 9.31
N GLY A 29 -2.32 -24.21 8.69
CA GLY A 29 -0.99 -24.74 8.44
C GLY A 29 0.15 -23.81 8.84
N THR A 30 1.24 -24.42 9.32
CA THR A 30 2.49 -23.69 9.58
C THR A 30 3.63 -24.35 8.79
N VAL A 31 4.37 -23.53 8.06
CA VAL A 31 5.63 -23.95 7.42
C VAL A 31 6.78 -23.29 8.17
N SER A 32 7.62 -24.11 8.79
CA SER A 32 8.74 -23.64 9.63
C SER A 32 10.01 -23.53 8.79
N GLY A 33 10.55 -22.30 8.71
CA GLY A 33 11.74 -21.95 7.91
C GLY A 33 11.38 -21.33 6.57
N ASP A 34 12.40 -21.12 5.76
CA ASP A 34 12.28 -20.43 4.47
C ASP A 34 11.56 -21.29 3.43
N VAL A 35 10.80 -20.65 2.56
CA VAL A 35 10.06 -21.28 1.46
C VAL A 35 10.50 -20.67 0.14
N GLU A 36 10.96 -21.51 -0.76
CA GLU A 36 11.23 -21.17 -2.15
C GLU A 36 10.31 -22.01 -3.04
N CYS A 37 9.46 -21.39 -3.85
CA CYS A 37 8.52 -22.11 -4.71
C CYS A 37 8.12 -21.30 -5.94
N THR A 38 7.41 -21.90 -6.88
CA THR A 38 6.79 -21.19 -8.00
C THR A 38 5.48 -20.53 -7.55
N SER A 39 4.69 -21.23 -6.72
CA SER A 39 3.39 -20.72 -6.27
C SER A 39 3.16 -21.02 -4.80
N LEU A 40 2.77 -19.99 -4.03
CA LEU A 40 2.36 -20.08 -2.64
C LEU A 40 0.94 -19.55 -2.47
N LEU A 41 0.03 -20.44 -2.01
CA LEU A 41 -1.39 -20.13 -1.83
C LEU A 41 -1.80 -20.33 -0.38
N PHE A 42 -2.37 -19.30 0.23
CA PHE A 42 -3.07 -19.35 1.51
C PHE A 42 -4.57 -19.22 1.27
N ASN A 43 -5.27 -20.35 1.15
CA ASN A 43 -6.73 -20.37 1.04
C ASN A 43 -7.40 -20.46 2.42
N GLY A 44 -6.72 -21.06 3.41
CA GLY A 44 -7.12 -21.13 4.81
C GLY A 44 -6.35 -20.15 5.71
N SER A 45 -5.95 -20.62 6.90
CA SER A 45 -5.08 -19.90 7.82
C SER A 45 -3.65 -20.44 7.72
N GLY A 46 -2.80 -19.72 7.02
CA GLY A 46 -1.43 -20.11 6.76
C GLY A 46 -0.40 -19.25 7.49
N LYS A 47 0.68 -19.87 7.93
CA LYS A 47 1.83 -19.20 8.51
C LYS A 47 3.13 -19.74 7.95
N THR A 48 4.06 -18.86 7.61
CA THR A 48 5.47 -19.19 7.41
C THR A 48 6.32 -18.47 8.43
N ASP A 49 7.26 -19.17 9.06
CA ASP A 49 8.14 -18.58 10.07
C ASP A 49 9.41 -17.96 9.47
N GLY A 50 9.74 -18.29 8.22
CA GLY A 50 10.91 -17.81 7.48
C GLY A 50 10.58 -16.79 6.39
N HIS A 51 11.55 -16.61 5.52
CA HIS A 51 11.45 -15.81 4.30
C HIS A 51 10.73 -16.59 3.21
N VAL A 52 10.06 -15.88 2.31
CA VAL A 52 9.35 -16.45 1.17
C VAL A 52 9.94 -15.91 -0.12
N LYS A 53 10.35 -16.81 -1.01
CA LYS A 53 10.70 -16.48 -2.39
C LYS A 53 9.86 -17.31 -3.34
N THR A 54 9.07 -16.65 -4.20
CA THR A 54 8.11 -17.31 -5.09
C THR A 54 7.88 -16.49 -6.35
N GLN A 55 7.32 -17.07 -7.39
CA GLN A 55 6.81 -16.27 -8.51
C GLN A 55 5.46 -15.67 -8.15
N THR A 56 4.55 -16.46 -7.57
CA THR A 56 3.22 -15.97 -7.20
C THR A 56 2.91 -16.25 -5.74
N LEU A 57 2.48 -15.20 -5.03
CA LEU A 57 1.94 -15.30 -3.67
C LEU A 57 0.46 -14.87 -3.69
N THR A 58 -0.43 -15.77 -3.31
CA THR A 58 -1.86 -15.46 -3.19
C THR A 58 -2.36 -15.76 -1.78
N ILE A 59 -2.97 -14.76 -1.16
CA ILE A 59 -3.62 -14.87 0.15
C ILE A 59 -5.10 -14.60 -0.03
N SER A 60 -5.90 -15.66 -0.07
CA SER A 60 -7.37 -15.57 -0.14
C SER A 60 -8.02 -15.69 1.24
N GLY A 61 -7.42 -16.44 2.15
CA GLY A 61 -7.81 -16.57 3.55
C GLY A 61 -7.03 -15.62 4.46
N SER A 62 -6.34 -16.18 5.46
CA SER A 62 -5.45 -15.46 6.38
C SER A 62 -4.02 -15.99 6.23
N GLY A 63 -3.10 -15.15 5.83
CA GLY A 63 -1.69 -15.49 5.63
C GLY A 63 -0.77 -14.64 6.48
N LYS A 64 0.19 -15.28 7.15
CA LYS A 64 1.24 -14.60 7.90
C LYS A 64 2.62 -15.10 7.48
N ILE A 65 3.45 -14.17 7.06
CA ILE A 65 4.87 -14.41 6.76
C ILE A 65 5.69 -13.65 7.80
N SER A 66 6.52 -14.39 8.57
CA SER A 66 7.32 -13.79 9.65
C SER A 66 8.62 -13.17 9.14
N GLY A 67 9.10 -13.56 7.98
CA GLY A 67 10.24 -12.99 7.28
C GLY A 67 9.82 -11.98 6.21
N SER A 68 10.72 -11.75 5.26
CA SER A 68 10.48 -10.98 4.04
C SER A 68 9.78 -11.83 2.98
N ALA A 69 9.18 -11.17 1.99
CA ALA A 69 8.60 -11.81 0.83
C ALA A 69 9.16 -11.21 -0.47
N GLU A 70 9.68 -12.08 -1.33
CA GLU A 70 10.09 -11.75 -2.69
C GLU A 70 9.24 -12.55 -3.68
N ALA A 71 8.58 -11.86 -4.62
CA ALA A 71 7.71 -12.50 -5.62
C ALA A 71 7.63 -11.65 -6.89
N GLU A 72 7.26 -12.26 -8.02
CA GLU A 72 6.87 -11.49 -9.21
C GLU A 72 5.49 -10.84 -9.01
N SER A 73 4.56 -11.57 -8.38
CA SER A 73 3.21 -11.07 -8.12
C SER A 73 2.71 -11.46 -6.74
N ILE A 74 2.20 -10.47 -6.00
CA ILE A 74 1.55 -10.66 -4.70
C ILE A 74 0.11 -10.19 -4.79
N ARG A 75 -0.83 -11.09 -4.45
CA ARG A 75 -2.26 -10.79 -4.39
C ARG A 75 -2.83 -11.13 -3.03
N ILE A 76 -3.44 -10.15 -2.37
CA ILE A 76 -4.06 -10.31 -1.05
C ILE A 76 -5.54 -9.95 -1.16
N ASN A 77 -6.40 -10.98 -1.20
CA ASN A 77 -7.87 -10.81 -1.21
C ASN A 77 -8.46 -10.94 0.20
N GLY A 78 -7.79 -11.68 1.08
CA GLY A 78 -8.15 -11.88 2.48
C GLY A 78 -7.37 -10.98 3.44
N THR A 79 -6.76 -11.59 4.46
CA THR A 79 -5.92 -10.89 5.44
C THR A 79 -4.47 -11.34 5.31
N GLY A 80 -3.57 -10.42 4.99
CA GLY A 80 -2.14 -10.69 4.82
C GLY A 80 -1.29 -9.92 5.82
N VAL A 81 -0.37 -10.61 6.48
CA VAL A 81 0.64 -9.97 7.34
C VAL A 81 2.02 -10.45 6.90
N ILE A 82 2.86 -9.54 6.48
CA ILE A 82 4.28 -9.81 6.16
C ILE A 82 5.10 -8.91 7.07
N LYS A 83 5.89 -9.53 7.96
CA LYS A 83 6.61 -8.76 8.99
C LYS A 83 7.89 -8.10 8.49
N GLY A 84 8.53 -8.68 7.48
CA GLY A 84 9.72 -8.14 6.85
C GLY A 84 9.39 -7.29 5.63
N ASP A 85 10.43 -7.01 4.85
CA ASP A 85 10.32 -6.26 3.61
C ASP A 85 9.62 -7.06 2.51
N VAL A 86 8.99 -6.34 1.60
CA VAL A 86 8.35 -6.90 0.42
C VAL A 86 9.01 -6.38 -0.85
N LYS A 87 9.39 -7.30 -1.73
CA LYS A 87 9.86 -6.99 -3.08
C LYS A 87 9.05 -7.76 -4.11
N THR A 88 8.46 -7.05 -5.05
CA THR A 88 7.61 -7.67 -6.08
C THR A 88 7.53 -6.77 -7.32
N GLU A 89 7.14 -7.31 -8.47
CA GLU A 89 6.77 -6.46 -9.60
C GLU A 89 5.35 -5.89 -9.37
N ARG A 90 4.42 -6.71 -8.94
CA ARG A 90 3.00 -6.32 -8.78
C ARG A 90 2.46 -6.68 -7.41
N LEU A 91 1.96 -5.67 -6.70
CA LEU A 91 1.24 -5.84 -5.42
C LEU A 91 -0.23 -5.41 -5.57
N ASN A 92 -1.13 -6.36 -5.38
CA ASN A 92 -2.58 -6.09 -5.40
C ASN A 92 -3.20 -6.45 -4.04
N VAL A 93 -3.80 -5.46 -3.38
CA VAL A 93 -4.46 -5.61 -2.08
C VAL A 93 -5.93 -5.25 -2.20
N ALA A 94 -6.80 -6.25 -2.26
CA ALA A 94 -8.26 -6.07 -2.21
C ALA A 94 -8.83 -6.28 -0.79
N GLY A 95 -8.13 -7.01 0.09
CA GLY A 95 -8.50 -7.26 1.48
C GLY A 95 -7.79 -6.33 2.47
N PHE A 96 -7.27 -6.92 3.55
CA PHE A 96 -6.52 -6.23 4.59
C PHE A 96 -5.08 -6.70 4.60
N SER A 97 -4.14 -5.77 4.61
CA SER A 97 -2.72 -6.12 4.69
C SER A 97 -1.95 -5.24 5.66
N SER A 98 -0.90 -5.84 6.25
CA SER A 98 0.09 -5.14 7.06
C SER A 98 1.48 -5.62 6.68
N PHE A 99 2.33 -4.66 6.33
CA PHE A 99 3.72 -4.85 5.99
C PHE A 99 4.57 -4.19 7.07
N GLY A 100 5.37 -4.97 7.80
CA GLY A 100 6.16 -4.49 8.92
C GLY A 100 7.49 -3.86 8.50
N GLY A 101 7.92 -4.06 7.26
CA GLY A 101 9.07 -3.43 6.63
C GLY A 101 8.68 -2.48 5.51
N GLY A 102 9.64 -2.21 4.62
CA GLY A 102 9.43 -1.47 3.38
C GLY A 102 8.77 -2.31 2.29
N VAL A 103 8.18 -1.64 1.32
CA VAL A 103 7.61 -2.27 0.12
C VAL A 103 8.26 -1.67 -1.12
N LYS A 104 8.84 -2.54 -1.95
CA LYS A 104 9.36 -2.16 -3.27
C LYS A 104 8.65 -2.97 -4.34
N ALA A 105 8.04 -2.26 -5.30
CA ALA A 105 7.30 -2.87 -6.41
C ALA A 105 7.37 -1.99 -7.66
N ASP A 106 6.99 -2.54 -8.83
CA ASP A 106 6.79 -1.69 -10.01
C ASP A 106 5.39 -1.09 -9.98
N ASP A 107 4.37 -1.92 -9.71
CA ASP A 107 2.97 -1.49 -9.61
C ASP A 107 2.34 -1.88 -8.27
N ILE A 108 1.71 -0.92 -7.59
CA ILE A 108 0.93 -1.14 -6.37
C ILE A 108 -0.51 -0.68 -6.58
N PHE A 109 -1.45 -1.61 -6.35
CA PHE A 109 -2.88 -1.29 -6.34
C PHE A 109 -3.54 -1.73 -5.03
N ILE A 110 -4.15 -0.77 -4.31
CA ILE A 110 -4.85 -0.99 -3.04
C ILE A 110 -6.32 -0.60 -3.21
N SER A 111 -7.22 -1.57 -3.23
CA SER A 111 -8.68 -1.34 -3.19
C SER A 111 -9.27 -1.63 -1.81
N GLY A 112 -8.55 -2.33 -0.94
CA GLY A 112 -8.89 -2.62 0.44
C GLY A 112 -8.23 -1.68 1.45
N LYS A 113 -7.57 -2.27 2.46
CA LYS A 113 -6.80 -1.52 3.46
C LYS A 113 -5.37 -2.07 3.55
N ALA A 114 -4.39 -1.20 3.40
CA ALA A 114 -2.98 -1.56 3.56
C ALA A 114 -2.27 -0.64 4.57
N GLY A 115 -1.44 -1.25 5.42
CA GLY A 115 -0.46 -0.57 6.27
C GLY A 115 0.96 -0.97 5.89
N ILE A 116 1.83 -0.01 5.66
CA ILE A 116 3.27 -0.18 5.42
C ILE A 116 3.96 0.64 6.50
N GLU A 117 4.73 -0.02 7.36
CA GLU A 117 5.41 0.68 8.46
C GLU A 117 6.67 1.42 7.98
N GLY A 118 7.37 0.89 6.97
CA GLY A 118 8.55 1.48 6.34
C GLY A 118 8.22 2.36 5.13
N ASP A 119 9.21 2.48 4.25
CA ASP A 119 9.09 3.22 2.99
C ASP A 119 8.39 2.38 1.92
N CYS A 120 7.81 3.07 0.94
CA CYS A 120 7.16 2.48 -0.22
C CYS A 120 7.78 3.06 -1.49
N GLU A 121 8.45 2.22 -2.28
CA GLU A 121 9.08 2.59 -3.55
C GLU A 121 8.38 1.86 -4.70
N THR A 122 7.90 2.60 -5.71
CA THR A 122 7.19 2.00 -6.84
C THR A 122 7.22 2.95 -8.06
N GLU A 123 6.99 2.43 -9.27
CA GLU A 123 6.75 3.29 -10.43
C GLU A 123 5.33 3.86 -10.37
N THR A 124 4.34 2.99 -10.10
CA THR A 124 2.93 3.40 -10.03
C THR A 124 2.29 3.00 -8.70
N PHE A 125 1.74 3.97 -8.00
CA PHE A 125 0.94 3.77 -6.78
C PHE A 125 -0.50 4.19 -7.00
N ARG A 126 -1.44 3.25 -6.86
CA ARG A 126 -2.88 3.52 -6.92
C ARG A 126 -3.58 3.02 -5.67
N SER A 127 -4.35 3.90 -5.03
CA SER A 127 -5.19 3.54 -3.88
C SER A 127 -6.62 4.02 -4.08
N GLU A 128 -7.58 3.08 -4.05
CA GLU A 128 -9.02 3.35 -3.99
C GLU A 128 -9.61 2.95 -2.63
N GLY A 129 -8.77 2.52 -1.72
CA GLY A 129 -9.10 2.13 -0.35
C GLY A 129 -8.43 3.02 0.68
N LYS A 130 -8.00 2.40 1.78
CA LYS A 130 -7.25 3.08 2.84
C LYS A 130 -5.80 2.65 2.82
N CYS A 131 -4.89 3.62 2.86
CA CYS A 131 -3.47 3.35 3.00
C CYS A 131 -2.89 4.11 4.20
N LYS A 132 -2.00 3.44 4.93
CA LYS A 132 -1.14 4.04 5.93
C LYS A 132 0.30 3.70 5.57
N ILE A 133 1.12 4.71 5.32
CA ILE A 133 2.56 4.55 5.04
C ILE A 133 3.32 5.37 6.07
N GLY A 134 4.12 4.67 6.90
CA GLY A 134 4.85 5.28 8.01
C GLY A 134 6.12 6.01 7.59
N GLY A 135 6.64 5.72 6.39
CA GLY A 135 7.80 6.34 5.78
C GLY A 135 7.48 7.18 4.55
N LEU A 136 8.43 7.21 3.62
CA LEU A 136 8.32 7.88 2.33
C LEU A 136 7.59 6.99 1.31
N LEU A 137 6.57 7.52 0.65
CA LEU A 137 6.06 7.00 -0.61
C LEU A 137 6.82 7.68 -1.75
N ASN A 138 7.68 6.95 -2.42
CA ASN A 138 8.41 7.40 -3.59
C ASN A 138 7.91 6.69 -4.84
N ALA A 139 7.36 7.45 -5.79
CA ALA A 139 6.81 6.87 -7.02
C ALA A 139 6.87 7.87 -8.18
N ASP A 140 6.80 7.37 -9.42
CA ASP A 140 6.61 8.26 -10.57
C ASP A 140 5.18 8.81 -10.60
N GLU A 141 4.20 7.93 -10.52
CA GLU A 141 2.78 8.24 -10.61
C GLU A 141 2.05 7.82 -9.32
N VAL A 142 1.41 8.77 -8.66
CA VAL A 142 0.60 8.53 -7.46
C VAL A 142 -0.85 8.95 -7.69
N SER A 143 -1.77 8.00 -7.56
CA SER A 143 -3.21 8.25 -7.64
C SER A 143 -3.90 7.74 -6.39
N ILE A 144 -4.48 8.63 -5.59
CA ILE A 144 -5.21 8.29 -4.36
C ILE A 144 -6.64 8.75 -4.50
N LYS A 145 -7.57 7.79 -4.49
CA LYS A 145 -9.01 8.05 -4.49
C LYS A 145 -9.57 7.84 -3.09
N LEU A 146 -9.79 8.92 -2.41
CA LEU A 146 -10.34 8.91 -1.05
C LEU A 146 -11.82 8.55 -1.06
N THR A 147 -12.21 7.52 -0.33
CA THR A 147 -13.60 7.02 -0.29
C THR A 147 -14.26 7.23 1.06
N ALA A 148 -13.58 6.92 2.16
CA ALA A 148 -14.07 7.11 3.53
C ALA A 148 -12.93 7.06 4.55
N GLY A 149 -13.00 7.93 5.56
CA GLY A 149 -12.05 8.00 6.67
C GLY A 149 -10.65 8.43 6.24
N GLU A 150 -9.67 8.24 7.10
CA GLU A 150 -8.33 8.76 6.93
C GLU A 150 -7.41 7.78 6.21
N SER A 151 -6.65 8.28 5.23
CA SER A 151 -5.41 7.71 4.72
C SER A 151 -4.25 8.56 5.20
N HIS A 152 -3.16 7.94 5.58
CA HIS A 152 -1.99 8.62 6.10
C HIS A 152 -0.74 8.20 5.34
N VAL A 153 0.01 9.16 4.82
CA VAL A 153 1.34 8.93 4.24
C VAL A 153 2.25 9.98 4.84
N LYS A 154 3.30 9.56 5.53
CA LYS A 154 4.18 10.51 6.21
C LYS A 154 4.78 11.51 5.22
N GLU A 155 5.41 11.02 4.16
CA GLU A 155 6.00 11.84 3.10
C GLU A 155 5.66 11.25 1.74
N ILE A 156 5.43 12.11 0.75
CA ILE A 156 5.18 11.72 -0.65
C ILE A 156 6.19 12.44 -1.54
N GLY A 157 6.99 11.68 -2.26
CA GLY A 157 7.86 12.15 -3.34
C GLY A 157 7.42 11.51 -4.66
N CYS A 158 7.10 12.32 -5.69
CA CYS A 158 6.63 11.78 -6.96
C CYS A 158 6.83 12.75 -8.11
N ARG A 159 6.66 12.29 -9.35
CA ARG A 159 6.53 13.20 -10.49
C ARG A 159 5.10 13.74 -10.58
N HIS A 160 4.11 12.87 -10.54
CA HIS A 160 2.70 13.26 -10.64
C HIS A 160 1.90 12.71 -9.46
N LEU A 161 1.23 13.59 -8.74
CA LEU A 161 0.29 13.25 -7.68
C LEU A 161 -1.11 13.71 -8.01
N LYS A 162 -2.06 12.80 -7.94
CA LYS A 162 -3.47 13.11 -8.02
C LYS A 162 -4.23 12.52 -6.85
N VAL A 163 -4.75 13.39 -5.98
CA VAL A 163 -5.65 13.01 -4.89
C VAL A 163 -7.06 13.44 -5.24
N MET A 164 -7.94 12.48 -5.38
CA MET A 164 -9.36 12.67 -5.68
C MET A 164 -10.20 12.24 -4.49
N SER A 165 -11.27 12.97 -4.21
CA SER A 165 -12.21 12.62 -3.15
C SER A 165 -13.58 12.30 -3.73
N ARG A 166 -14.15 11.16 -3.29
CA ARG A 166 -15.52 10.78 -3.61
C ARG A 166 -16.34 10.68 -2.34
N LYS A 167 -17.00 11.80 -1.97
CA LYS A 167 -17.90 11.82 -0.81
C LYS A 167 -19.14 11.00 -1.11
N SER A 168 -19.34 9.92 -0.36
CA SER A 168 -20.57 9.12 -0.43
C SER A 168 -21.75 9.86 0.18
N VAL A 169 -22.97 9.40 -0.10
CA VAL A 169 -24.19 9.93 0.54
C VAL A 169 -24.08 9.84 2.06
N LEU A 170 -23.56 8.74 2.60
CA LEU A 170 -23.38 8.54 4.05
C LEU A 170 -22.40 9.56 4.67
N THR A 171 -21.35 9.91 3.94
CA THR A 171 -20.39 10.95 4.35
C THR A 171 -21.05 12.34 4.36
N ARG A 172 -21.90 12.64 3.36
CA ARG A 172 -22.65 13.91 3.29
C ARG A 172 -23.62 14.08 4.48
N PHE A 173 -24.23 12.99 4.93
CA PHE A 173 -25.09 13.00 6.13
C PHE A 173 -24.33 12.82 7.45
N LYS A 174 -22.99 12.89 7.46
CA LYS A 174 -22.12 12.71 8.64
C LYS A 174 -22.28 11.36 9.35
N LEU A 175 -22.81 10.36 8.66
CA LEU A 175 -22.93 8.98 9.16
C LEU A 175 -21.60 8.20 9.06
N MET A 176 -20.64 8.70 8.28
CA MET A 176 -19.29 8.17 8.16
C MET A 176 -18.26 9.32 8.20
N PRO A 177 -17.04 9.09 8.72
CA PRO A 177 -15.98 10.09 8.68
C PRO A 177 -15.71 10.57 7.25
N ALA A 178 -15.47 11.88 7.10
CA ALA A 178 -15.07 12.44 5.82
C ALA A 178 -13.74 11.81 5.35
N PRO A 179 -13.63 11.53 4.06
CA PRO A 179 -12.36 11.05 3.50
C PRO A 179 -11.31 12.16 3.58
N VAL A 180 -10.11 11.83 4.03
CA VAL A 180 -9.00 12.78 4.13
C VAL A 180 -7.67 12.06 3.92
N LEU A 181 -6.74 12.70 3.23
CA LEU A 181 -5.33 12.33 3.22
C LEU A 181 -4.57 13.23 4.19
N THR A 182 -3.73 12.64 5.04
CA THR A 182 -2.80 13.40 5.89
C THR A 182 -1.36 13.11 5.50
N ALA A 183 -0.53 14.17 5.40
CA ALA A 183 0.89 14.07 5.10
C ALA A 183 1.69 15.18 5.83
N GLU A 184 2.98 14.91 6.06
CA GLU A 184 3.89 15.95 6.54
C GLU A 184 4.46 16.76 5.37
N LEU A 185 4.99 16.07 4.36
CA LEU A 185 5.57 16.64 3.16
C LEU A 185 4.99 15.96 1.92
N ILE A 186 4.64 16.77 0.93
CA ILE A 186 4.29 16.34 -0.41
C ILE A 186 5.21 17.08 -1.39
N GLU A 187 6.00 16.37 -2.15
CA GLU A 187 6.93 16.92 -3.14
C GLU A 187 6.74 16.25 -4.50
N GLY A 188 6.65 17.04 -5.58
CA GLY A 188 6.48 16.49 -6.92
C GLY A 188 6.43 17.58 -8.01
N ASP A 189 6.44 17.17 -9.28
CA ASP A 189 6.37 18.11 -10.39
C ASP A 189 4.95 18.66 -10.58
N ILE A 190 3.96 17.76 -10.66
CA ILE A 190 2.56 18.09 -10.85
C ILE A 190 1.75 17.52 -9.69
N ILE A 191 1.12 18.41 -8.92
CA ILE A 191 0.40 18.03 -7.69
C ILE A 191 -1.04 18.55 -7.77
N GLU A 192 -2.00 17.64 -7.76
CA GLU A 192 -3.44 17.93 -7.65
C GLU A 192 -3.99 17.33 -6.36
N LEU A 193 -4.47 18.15 -5.44
CA LEU A 193 -4.97 17.72 -4.13
C LEU A 193 -6.45 18.02 -3.94
N ALA A 194 -7.18 17.13 -3.32
CA ALA A 194 -8.53 17.31 -2.77
C ALA A 194 -8.63 16.67 -1.39
N ASP A 195 -9.38 17.26 -0.45
CA ASP A 195 -9.58 16.75 0.92
C ASP A 195 -8.24 16.27 1.56
N THR A 196 -7.22 17.11 1.53
CA THR A 196 -5.86 16.79 1.99
C THR A 196 -5.39 17.74 3.06
N ASN A 197 -4.82 17.22 4.15
CA ASN A 197 -4.13 17.98 5.18
C ASN A 197 -2.63 17.73 5.06
N ALA A 198 -1.84 18.76 4.80
CA ALA A 198 -0.38 18.64 4.71
C ALA A 198 0.32 19.83 5.40
N LYS A 199 1.50 19.55 6.01
CA LYS A 199 2.32 20.62 6.57
C LYS A 199 2.96 21.43 5.45
N THR A 200 3.55 20.75 4.45
CA THR A 200 4.24 21.39 3.33
C THR A 200 3.89 20.66 2.02
N VAL A 201 3.59 21.44 0.99
CA VAL A 201 3.45 21.00 -0.39
C VAL A 201 4.45 21.75 -1.24
N ARG A 202 5.29 21.03 -1.98
CA ARG A 202 6.33 21.61 -2.83
C ARG A 202 6.22 21.04 -4.24
N GLY A 203 6.11 21.89 -5.25
CA GLY A 203 6.00 21.42 -6.62
C GLY A 203 6.25 22.47 -7.68
N ASN A 204 6.28 22.04 -8.93
CA ASN A 204 6.34 22.97 -10.07
C ASN A 204 4.92 23.47 -10.38
N HIS A 205 3.99 22.57 -10.66
CA HIS A 205 2.58 22.90 -10.91
C HIS A 205 1.73 22.36 -9.76
N VAL A 206 1.16 23.27 -8.95
CA VAL A 206 0.43 22.90 -7.72
C VAL A 206 -1.02 23.38 -7.80
N ARG A 207 -1.95 22.44 -7.73
CA ARG A 207 -3.39 22.71 -7.67
C ARG A 207 -3.96 22.20 -6.34
N ILE A 208 -4.36 23.14 -5.49
CA ILE A 208 -5.02 22.86 -4.22
C ILE A 208 -6.52 22.95 -4.43
N GLY A 209 -7.20 21.82 -4.38
CA GLY A 209 -8.64 21.69 -4.52
C GLY A 209 -9.39 21.83 -3.20
N ALA A 210 -10.71 21.64 -3.26
CA ALA A 210 -11.61 21.80 -2.13
C ALA A 210 -11.27 20.88 -0.95
N GLY A 211 -11.51 21.35 0.29
CA GLY A 211 -11.33 20.59 1.52
C GLY A 211 -9.88 20.38 1.95
N CYS A 212 -8.94 21.05 1.32
CA CYS A 212 -7.53 21.01 1.70
C CYS A 212 -7.21 22.00 2.83
N THR A 213 -6.30 21.58 3.74
CA THR A 213 -5.69 22.43 4.77
C THR A 213 -4.18 22.28 4.69
N ILE A 214 -3.49 23.29 4.17
CA ILE A 214 -2.05 23.24 3.88
C ILE A 214 -1.32 24.31 4.68
N GLY A 215 -0.26 23.93 5.38
CA GLY A 215 0.60 24.86 6.11
C GLY A 215 1.37 25.78 5.17
N THR A 216 2.17 25.22 4.29
CA THR A 216 2.98 25.99 3.32
C THR A 216 2.91 25.34 1.94
N VAL A 217 2.68 26.17 0.93
CA VAL A 217 2.84 25.79 -0.49
C VAL A 217 4.06 26.51 -1.05
N GLU A 218 4.98 25.77 -1.65
CA GLU A 218 6.14 26.26 -2.38
C GLU A 218 6.04 25.80 -3.83
N TYR A 219 6.05 26.72 -4.79
CA TYR A 219 5.91 26.38 -6.21
C TYR A 219 6.84 27.20 -7.10
N SER A 220 7.20 26.65 -8.28
CA SER A 220 8.06 27.34 -9.24
C SER A 220 7.32 27.73 -10.53
N GLY A 221 6.38 26.93 -11.00
CA GLY A 221 5.55 27.18 -12.19
C GLY A 221 4.21 27.84 -11.84
N ASP A 222 3.14 27.05 -11.92
CA ASP A 222 1.77 27.50 -11.73
C ASP A 222 1.19 27.07 -10.38
N PHE A 223 0.42 27.95 -9.77
CA PHE A 223 -0.32 27.69 -8.55
C PHE A 223 -1.79 28.09 -8.70
N THR A 224 -2.68 27.15 -8.35
CA THR A 224 -4.13 27.42 -8.27
C THR A 224 -4.67 26.89 -6.93
N CYS A 225 -5.62 27.62 -6.34
CA CYS A 225 -6.21 27.26 -5.06
C CYS A 225 -7.73 27.45 -5.11
N ASP A 226 -8.45 26.43 -4.68
CA ASP A 226 -9.91 26.51 -4.50
C ASP A 226 -10.24 27.50 -3.37
N PRO A 227 -11.28 28.35 -3.52
CA PRO A 227 -11.66 29.31 -2.48
C PRO A 227 -12.03 28.70 -1.12
N SER A 228 -12.43 27.42 -1.09
CA SER A 228 -12.77 26.70 0.14
C SER A 228 -11.56 26.03 0.82
N ALA A 229 -10.39 26.04 0.20
CA ALA A 229 -9.17 25.51 0.78
C ALA A 229 -8.52 26.53 1.74
N LEU A 230 -7.86 26.00 2.77
CA LEU A 230 -7.10 26.81 3.72
C LEU A 230 -5.60 26.63 3.44
N VAL A 231 -4.92 27.69 3.04
CA VAL A 231 -3.46 27.70 2.83
C VAL A 231 -2.87 28.83 3.66
N ASN A 232 -2.02 28.50 4.65
CA ASN A 232 -1.49 29.51 5.56
C ASN A 232 -0.39 30.38 4.91
N LYS A 233 0.46 29.76 4.08
CA LYS A 233 1.59 30.45 3.43
C LYS A 233 1.78 29.95 2.00
N VAL A 234 2.00 30.87 1.07
CA VAL A 234 2.33 30.56 -0.33
C VAL A 234 3.63 31.25 -0.70
N VAL A 235 4.56 30.51 -1.28
CA VAL A 235 5.90 30.98 -1.67
C VAL A 235 6.15 30.57 -3.12
N LYS A 236 6.42 31.53 -3.98
CA LYS A 236 6.95 31.27 -5.32
C LYS A 236 8.47 31.22 -5.24
N ARG A 237 9.07 30.15 -5.74
CA ARG A 237 10.52 29.92 -5.83
C ARG A 237 11.08 30.32 -7.18
#